data_293747600933db9ccd032d907aeae1ad
#
_entry.id   293747600933db9ccd032d907aeae1ad
#
_cell.length_a   1.000
_cell.length_b   1.000
_cell.length_c   1.000
_cell.angle_alpha   90.00
_cell.angle_beta   90.00
_cell.angle_gamma   90.00
#
_symmetry.space_group_name_H-M   'P 1'
#
loop_
_entity.id
_entity.type
_entity.pdbx_description
1 polymer ?
#
loop_
_entity_poly.entity_id
_entity_poly.type
_entity_poly.pdbx_seq_one_letter_code
_entity_poly.pdbx_strand_id
1 'polypeptide(L)'
;GGTETLFRHTLPKMGLQVTFVEDPDDPQSWQDAVQPNTKLFYGETISNPANDVFDIPAIADVAHRNLVPLVVDNTMATPYLTRPLDLGADLVVESATKFMAGHGTVMAGALIDGGKFDWTVKRNGELVFPSLAAPDPAYHGFVYTDAGPGALILKARVSFMRDTGSGISPFNAWATQLGLETLSLRMERHVSNAQKVAEWLEQQELVDTVNYAGLPSSPWYEVHKRVCPKGASSCLLYTSDAADDSLRV
;
A
#
# COMPACT_ATOMS: atom_id res chain seq x y z
N GLY A 1 -2.84 9.36 9.29
CA GLY A 1 -1.70 8.51 9.64
C GLY A 1 -0.38 9.00 9.07
N GLY A 2 0.71 8.23 9.27
CA GLY A 2 2.05 8.61 8.81
C GLY A 2 2.15 8.86 7.31
N THR A 3 1.51 8.03 6.50
CA THR A 3 1.46 8.17 5.03
C THR A 3 0.73 9.44 4.63
N GLU A 4 -0.38 9.76 5.26
CA GLU A 4 -1.11 11.00 5.01
C GLU A 4 -0.25 12.23 5.34
N THR A 5 0.43 12.22 6.50
CA THR A 5 1.35 13.29 6.89
C THR A 5 2.49 13.43 5.87
N LEU A 6 3.05 12.32 5.39
CA LEU A 6 4.07 12.30 4.35
C LEU A 6 3.54 13.00 3.07
N PHE A 7 2.36 12.63 2.61
CA PHE A 7 1.77 13.16 1.39
C PHE A 7 1.33 14.61 1.51
N ARG A 8 0.71 15.01 2.63
CA ARG A 8 0.23 16.39 2.84
C ARG A 8 1.33 17.39 3.14
N HIS A 9 2.38 16.97 3.85
CA HIS A 9 3.30 17.93 4.46
C HIS A 9 4.77 17.74 4.07
N THR A 10 5.22 16.54 3.77
CA THR A 10 6.63 16.25 3.49
C THR A 10 6.94 16.27 1.99
N LEU A 11 6.23 15.49 1.21
CA LEU A 11 6.46 15.39 -0.24
C LEU A 11 6.27 16.73 -0.99
N PRO A 12 5.28 17.57 -0.64
CA PRO A 12 5.17 18.89 -1.29
C PRO A 12 6.40 19.78 -1.10
N LYS A 13 7.12 19.67 0.02
CA LYS A 13 8.39 20.39 0.23
C LYS A 13 9.51 19.88 -0.68
N MET A 14 9.37 18.69 -1.23
CA MET A 14 10.30 18.09 -2.21
C MET A 14 9.83 18.32 -3.67
N GLY A 15 8.79 19.15 -3.89
CA GLY A 15 8.28 19.49 -5.22
C GLY A 15 7.27 18.47 -5.78
N LEU A 16 6.83 17.50 -4.97
CA LEU A 16 5.80 16.53 -5.36
C LEU A 16 4.41 17.08 -5.04
N GLN A 17 3.50 17.01 -6.00
CA GLN A 17 2.09 17.36 -5.80
C GLN A 17 1.29 16.09 -5.51
N VAL A 18 0.42 16.18 -4.52
CA VAL A 18 -0.46 15.06 -4.14
C VAL A 18 -1.91 15.53 -4.18
N THR A 19 -2.74 14.85 -4.94
CA THR A 19 -4.20 15.02 -4.96
C THR A 19 -4.82 13.85 -4.20
N PHE A 20 -5.62 14.14 -3.18
CA PHE A 20 -6.40 13.13 -2.48
C PHE A 20 -7.71 12.92 -3.23
N VAL A 21 -8.05 11.65 -3.46
CA VAL A 21 -9.31 11.24 -4.06
C VAL A 21 -10.44 11.49 -3.05
N GLU A 22 -11.56 12.02 -3.51
CA GLU A 22 -12.70 12.37 -2.65
C GLU A 22 -13.41 11.11 -2.16
N ASP A 23 -13.71 10.19 -3.08
CA ASP A 23 -14.28 8.88 -2.77
C ASP A 23 -13.35 7.78 -3.30
N PRO A 24 -12.56 7.12 -2.42
CA PRO A 24 -11.63 6.09 -2.84
C PRO A 24 -12.30 4.79 -3.33
N ASP A 25 -13.58 4.57 -3.00
CA ASP A 25 -14.34 3.39 -3.43
C ASP A 25 -14.95 3.55 -4.82
N ASP A 26 -15.05 4.80 -5.34
CA ASP A 26 -15.55 5.10 -6.68
C ASP A 26 -14.42 5.26 -7.70
N PRO A 27 -14.26 4.35 -8.69
CA PRO A 27 -13.29 4.50 -9.78
C PRO A 27 -13.41 5.81 -10.58
N GLN A 28 -14.61 6.41 -10.66
CA GLN A 28 -14.78 7.68 -11.33
C GLN A 28 -14.12 8.82 -10.57
N SER A 29 -14.19 8.81 -9.24
CA SER A 29 -13.51 9.78 -8.38
C SER A 29 -11.99 9.78 -8.59
N TRP A 30 -11.39 8.60 -8.84
CA TRP A 30 -9.98 8.47 -9.23
C TRP A 30 -9.71 9.08 -10.60
N GLN A 31 -10.59 8.82 -11.58
CA GLN A 31 -10.47 9.40 -12.91
C GLN A 31 -10.54 10.93 -12.88
N ASP A 32 -11.44 11.49 -12.08
CA ASP A 32 -11.66 12.94 -11.96
C ASP A 32 -10.48 13.64 -11.25
N ALA A 33 -9.77 12.92 -10.37
CA ALA A 33 -8.58 13.41 -9.68
C ALA A 33 -7.32 13.47 -10.57
N VAL A 34 -7.34 12.89 -11.78
CA VAL A 34 -6.19 12.86 -12.68
C VAL A 34 -5.81 14.25 -13.15
N GLN A 35 -4.53 14.59 -13.04
CA GLN A 35 -3.94 15.83 -13.54
C GLN A 35 -3.00 15.53 -14.73
N PRO A 36 -2.68 16.53 -15.59
CA PRO A 36 -1.73 16.33 -16.70
C PRO A 36 -0.35 15.82 -16.25
N ASN A 37 0.05 16.14 -15.03
CA ASN A 37 1.33 15.74 -14.43
C ASN A 37 1.22 14.54 -13.48
N THR A 38 0.07 13.86 -13.40
CA THR A 38 -0.08 12.64 -12.59
C THR A 38 0.91 11.56 -13.06
N LYS A 39 1.65 10.98 -12.10
CA LYS A 39 2.71 9.98 -12.34
C LYS A 39 2.41 8.62 -11.75
N LEU A 40 1.56 8.54 -10.73
CA LEU A 40 1.17 7.26 -10.12
C LEU A 40 -0.15 7.41 -9.36
N PHE A 41 -0.81 6.30 -9.14
CA PHE A 41 -1.87 6.15 -8.14
C PHE A 41 -1.30 5.40 -6.94
N TYR A 42 -1.79 5.73 -5.76
CA TYR A 42 -1.37 5.11 -4.51
C TYR A 42 -2.57 4.79 -3.64
N GLY A 43 -2.64 3.56 -3.13
CA GLY A 43 -3.66 3.13 -2.16
C GLY A 43 -3.11 2.12 -1.16
N GLU A 44 -3.83 1.90 -0.06
CA GLU A 44 -3.52 0.87 0.93
C GLU A 44 -4.49 -0.30 0.72
N THR A 45 -4.01 -1.56 0.66
CA THR A 45 -4.88 -2.74 0.50
C THR A 45 -5.98 -2.77 1.55
N ILE A 46 -5.61 -2.49 2.80
CA ILE A 46 -6.50 -2.33 3.94
C ILE A 46 -6.05 -1.06 4.65
N SER A 47 -6.94 -0.08 4.75
CA SER A 47 -6.62 1.22 5.33
C SER A 47 -6.42 1.16 6.85
N ASN A 48 -5.61 2.07 7.39
CA ASN A 48 -5.38 2.22 8.82
C ASN A 48 -5.70 3.66 9.25
N PRO A 49 -6.68 3.91 10.14
CA PRO A 49 -7.34 2.95 11.05
C PRO A 49 -8.69 2.39 10.57
N ALA A 50 -9.25 2.89 9.46
CA ALA A 50 -10.64 2.65 9.12
C ALA A 50 -10.95 1.20 8.71
N ASN A 51 -9.95 0.42 8.27
CA ASN A 51 -10.08 -0.95 7.75
C ASN A 51 -10.92 -1.08 6.47
N ASP A 52 -11.01 -0.01 5.70
CA ASP A 52 -11.60 -0.04 4.35
C ASP A 52 -10.75 -0.93 3.45
N VAL A 53 -11.38 -1.67 2.55
CA VAL A 53 -10.66 -2.55 1.62
C VAL A 53 -10.67 -1.95 0.23
N PHE A 54 -9.49 -1.76 -0.32
CA PHE A 54 -9.25 -1.14 -1.61
C PHE A 54 -9.52 -2.09 -2.77
N ASP A 55 -10.39 -1.69 -3.72
CA ASP A 55 -10.67 -2.48 -4.92
C ASP A 55 -9.54 -2.36 -5.94
N ILE A 56 -8.45 -3.08 -5.67
CA ILE A 56 -7.22 -3.02 -6.47
C ILE A 56 -7.49 -3.22 -7.97
N PRO A 57 -8.25 -4.24 -8.44
CA PRO A 57 -8.52 -4.41 -9.86
C PRO A 57 -9.20 -3.22 -10.52
N ALA A 58 -10.23 -2.67 -9.88
CA ALA A 58 -10.99 -1.55 -10.44
C ALA A 58 -10.13 -0.30 -10.59
N ILE A 59 -9.27 -0.01 -9.61
CA ILE A 59 -8.42 1.18 -9.64
C ILE A 59 -7.17 0.98 -10.51
N ALA A 60 -6.65 -0.24 -10.62
CA ALA A 60 -5.58 -0.56 -11.58
C ALA A 60 -6.03 -0.27 -13.03
N ASP A 61 -7.26 -0.62 -13.39
CA ASP A 61 -7.82 -0.32 -14.70
C ASP A 61 -7.87 1.20 -14.98
N VAL A 62 -8.22 2.02 -13.98
CA VAL A 62 -8.20 3.48 -14.11
C VAL A 62 -6.77 4.00 -14.27
N ALA A 63 -5.83 3.52 -13.46
CA ALA A 63 -4.43 3.93 -13.53
C ALA A 63 -3.83 3.62 -14.91
N HIS A 64 -4.03 2.42 -15.42
CA HIS A 64 -3.49 1.98 -16.71
C HIS A 64 -4.09 2.74 -17.89
N ARG A 65 -5.39 3.06 -17.88
CA ARG A 65 -6.00 3.93 -18.90
C ARG A 65 -5.36 5.33 -18.92
N ASN A 66 -4.84 5.80 -17.78
CA ASN A 66 -4.16 7.08 -17.65
C ASN A 66 -2.64 6.98 -17.81
N LEU A 67 -2.11 5.82 -18.24
CA LEU A 67 -0.68 5.57 -18.49
C LEU A 67 0.20 5.80 -17.25
N VAL A 68 -0.33 5.46 -16.07
CA VAL A 68 0.40 5.56 -14.81
C VAL A 68 0.31 4.23 -14.04
N PRO A 69 1.34 3.88 -13.25
CA PRO A 69 1.29 2.69 -12.42
C PRO A 69 0.40 2.88 -11.19
N LEU A 70 -0.17 1.77 -10.73
CA LEU A 70 -0.77 1.66 -9.41
C LEU A 70 0.25 1.11 -8.40
N VAL A 71 0.50 1.89 -7.34
CA VAL A 71 1.31 1.51 -6.18
C VAL A 71 0.38 1.15 -5.03
N VAL A 72 0.56 -0.02 -4.44
CA VAL A 72 -0.27 -0.48 -3.33
C VAL A 72 0.60 -0.72 -2.09
N ASP A 73 0.26 -0.06 -0.99
CA ASP A 73 0.79 -0.40 0.33
C ASP A 73 0.03 -1.60 0.88
N ASN A 74 0.73 -2.72 1.01
CA ASN A 74 0.14 -3.99 1.43
C ASN A 74 0.49 -4.37 2.87
N THR A 75 0.98 -3.41 3.65
CA THR A 75 1.49 -3.62 5.01
C THR A 75 0.49 -4.31 5.93
N MET A 76 -0.79 -3.92 5.89
CA MET A 76 -1.82 -4.48 6.77
C MET A 76 -2.25 -5.89 6.35
N ALA A 77 -2.34 -6.14 5.04
CA ALA A 77 -2.71 -7.45 4.52
C ALA A 77 -1.54 -8.43 4.53
N THR A 78 -0.33 -7.95 4.32
CA THR A 78 0.86 -8.78 4.07
C THR A 78 0.73 -9.63 2.80
N PRO A 79 1.83 -10.15 2.24
CA PRO A 79 1.74 -11.05 1.08
C PRO A 79 1.03 -12.39 1.39
N TYR A 80 0.69 -12.64 2.66
CA TYR A 80 -0.08 -13.81 3.05
C TYR A 80 -1.58 -13.67 2.74
N LEU A 81 -2.20 -12.53 3.10
CA LEU A 81 -3.63 -12.32 2.86
C LEU A 81 -3.92 -11.86 1.43
N THR A 82 -3.06 -11.01 0.88
CA THR A 82 -3.26 -10.39 -0.44
C THR A 82 -1.95 -10.32 -1.20
N ARG A 83 -2.04 -10.54 -2.52
CA ARG A 83 -0.94 -10.35 -3.47
C ARG A 83 -1.35 -9.32 -4.52
N PRO A 84 -1.13 -8.02 -4.27
CA PRO A 84 -1.65 -6.95 -5.12
C PRO A 84 -1.18 -7.03 -6.59
N LEU A 85 0.02 -7.54 -6.85
CA LEU A 85 0.54 -7.75 -8.22
C LEU A 85 -0.31 -8.74 -9.04
N ASP A 86 -0.95 -9.70 -8.39
CA ASP A 86 -1.85 -10.66 -9.06
C ASP A 86 -3.23 -10.02 -9.35
N LEU A 87 -3.53 -8.89 -8.70
CA LEU A 87 -4.78 -8.15 -8.81
C LEU A 87 -4.67 -6.91 -9.72
N GLY A 88 -3.52 -6.67 -10.34
CA GLY A 88 -3.31 -5.58 -11.28
C GLY A 88 -2.47 -4.40 -10.77
N ALA A 89 -2.02 -4.41 -9.51
CA ALA A 89 -1.03 -3.45 -9.06
C ALA A 89 0.30 -3.64 -9.81
N ASP A 90 1.00 -2.56 -10.07
CA ASP A 90 2.31 -2.59 -10.72
C ASP A 90 3.44 -2.66 -9.71
N LEU A 91 3.26 -1.95 -8.60
CA LEU A 91 4.23 -1.84 -7.51
C LEU A 91 3.55 -2.13 -6.18
N VAL A 92 4.30 -2.77 -5.29
CA VAL A 92 3.88 -2.98 -3.91
C VAL A 92 4.92 -2.41 -2.96
N VAL A 93 4.46 -1.69 -1.95
CA VAL A 93 5.29 -1.27 -0.82
C VAL A 93 4.83 -1.98 0.44
N GLU A 94 5.79 -2.29 1.30
CA GLU A 94 5.55 -2.97 2.56
C GLU A 94 6.36 -2.30 3.67
N SER A 95 5.70 -1.87 4.72
CA SER A 95 6.39 -1.62 5.97
C SER A 95 6.70 -2.97 6.63
N ALA A 96 7.81 -3.58 6.26
CA ALA A 96 8.23 -4.86 6.81
C ALA A 96 8.50 -4.80 8.33
N THR A 97 8.62 -3.59 8.89
CA THR A 97 8.61 -3.29 10.32
C THR A 97 7.42 -3.90 11.07
N LYS A 98 6.26 -4.04 10.40
CA LYS A 98 5.00 -4.47 11.00
C LYS A 98 4.91 -6.00 11.04
N PHE A 99 3.89 -6.58 10.43
CA PHE A 99 3.63 -8.02 10.50
C PHE A 99 4.74 -8.91 9.91
N MET A 100 5.47 -8.43 8.91
CA MET A 100 6.54 -9.23 8.30
C MET A 100 7.66 -9.53 9.30
N ALA A 101 8.21 -8.52 9.97
CA ALA A 101 9.16 -8.74 11.07
C ALA A 101 8.45 -9.28 12.33
N GLY A 102 7.27 -8.75 12.65
CA GLY A 102 6.30 -9.32 13.59
C GLY A 102 6.62 -9.19 15.07
N HIS A 103 7.75 -8.60 15.46
CA HIS A 103 8.23 -8.58 16.86
C HIS A 103 8.45 -7.17 17.41
N GLY A 104 8.24 -6.13 16.61
CA GLY A 104 8.47 -4.73 17.04
C GLY A 104 9.94 -4.40 17.35
N THR A 105 10.88 -5.18 16.86
CA THR A 105 12.30 -5.08 17.21
C THR A 105 13.16 -4.40 16.17
N VAL A 106 12.70 -4.31 14.92
CA VAL A 106 13.49 -3.80 13.81
C VAL A 106 12.64 -2.92 12.89
N MET A 107 13.29 -2.02 12.18
CA MET A 107 12.68 -1.27 11.09
C MET A 107 13.15 -1.81 9.75
N ALA A 108 12.20 -2.07 8.87
CA ALA A 108 12.45 -2.58 7.53
C ALA A 108 11.34 -2.14 6.56
N GLY A 109 11.67 -2.07 5.29
CA GLY A 109 10.73 -1.81 4.21
C GLY A 109 11.07 -2.63 2.98
N ALA A 110 10.09 -2.87 2.13
CA ALA A 110 10.29 -3.50 0.84
C ALA A 110 9.56 -2.71 -0.25
N LEU A 111 10.21 -2.56 -1.40
CA LEU A 111 9.62 -2.11 -2.65
C LEU A 111 9.68 -3.27 -3.63
N ILE A 112 8.53 -3.69 -4.12
CA ILE A 112 8.38 -4.82 -5.04
C ILE A 112 7.84 -4.27 -6.36
N ASP A 113 8.54 -4.59 -7.46
CA ASP A 113 8.12 -4.25 -8.82
C ASP A 113 7.60 -5.51 -9.52
N GLY A 114 6.39 -5.44 -10.07
CA GLY A 114 5.81 -6.53 -10.85
C GLY A 114 6.50 -6.75 -12.19
N GLY A 115 7.33 -5.82 -12.63
CA GLY A 115 8.10 -5.89 -13.87
C GLY A 115 7.24 -5.87 -15.15
N LYS A 116 5.97 -5.46 -15.04
CA LYS A 116 5.01 -5.50 -16.15
C LYS A 116 4.66 -4.11 -16.71
N PHE A 117 4.84 -3.04 -15.90
CA PHE A 117 4.51 -1.70 -16.34
C PHE A 117 5.49 -1.19 -17.40
N ASP A 118 4.96 -0.63 -18.48
CA ASP A 118 5.77 -0.02 -19.54
C ASP A 118 6.22 1.38 -19.16
N TRP A 119 7.45 1.52 -18.69
CA TRP A 119 8.04 2.81 -18.32
C TRP A 119 8.36 3.73 -19.53
N THR A 120 8.18 3.25 -20.77
CA THR A 120 8.41 4.03 -22.00
C THR A 120 7.16 4.73 -22.51
N VAL A 121 6.02 4.61 -21.80
CA VAL A 121 4.74 5.23 -22.18
C VAL A 121 4.87 6.72 -22.42
N LYS A 122 4.13 7.21 -23.42
CA LYS A 122 4.11 8.62 -23.82
C LYS A 122 2.72 9.22 -23.67
N ARG A 123 2.67 10.45 -23.16
CA ARG A 123 1.47 11.28 -23.14
C ARG A 123 1.74 12.51 -24.00
N ASN A 124 0.88 12.76 -25.00
CA ASN A 124 1.04 13.86 -25.97
C ASN A 124 2.42 13.87 -26.68
N GLY A 125 2.99 12.69 -26.94
CA GLY A 125 4.28 12.53 -27.61
C GLY A 125 5.51 12.60 -26.68
N GLU A 126 5.35 12.99 -25.42
CA GLU A 126 6.42 13.09 -24.43
C GLU A 126 6.44 11.89 -23.48
N LEU A 127 7.63 11.47 -23.06
CA LEU A 127 7.79 10.40 -22.07
C LEU A 127 7.13 10.78 -20.75
N VAL A 128 6.29 9.91 -20.21
CA VAL A 128 5.71 10.10 -18.88
C VAL A 128 6.79 9.93 -17.80
N PHE A 129 7.75 9.02 -18.03
CA PHE A 129 8.83 8.71 -17.07
C PHE A 129 10.23 8.92 -17.67
N PRO A 130 10.61 10.16 -18.02
CA PRO A 130 11.91 10.42 -18.64
C PRO A 130 13.07 10.01 -17.73
N SER A 131 12.91 10.04 -16.41
CA SER A 131 13.95 9.60 -15.47
C SER A 131 14.31 8.12 -15.57
N LEU A 132 13.46 7.28 -16.22
CA LEU A 132 13.72 5.86 -16.45
C LEU A 132 14.01 5.57 -17.92
N ALA A 133 13.33 6.28 -18.84
CA ALA A 133 13.31 5.97 -20.26
C ALA A 133 14.16 6.93 -21.12
N ALA A 134 14.85 7.90 -20.50
CA ALA A 134 15.82 8.74 -21.19
C ALA A 134 17.22 8.59 -20.56
N PRO A 135 18.30 8.99 -21.28
CA PRO A 135 19.67 8.94 -20.75
C PRO A 135 19.82 9.70 -19.43
N ASP A 136 20.31 9.05 -18.38
CA ASP A 136 20.56 9.65 -17.08
C ASP A 136 21.98 10.21 -16.99
N PRO A 137 22.18 11.54 -16.96
CA PRO A 137 23.51 12.14 -16.84
C PRO A 137 24.24 11.75 -15.54
N ALA A 138 23.49 11.49 -14.46
CA ALA A 138 24.05 11.08 -13.17
C ALA A 138 24.56 9.64 -13.18
N TYR A 139 24.22 8.86 -14.23
CA TYR A 139 24.66 7.47 -14.39
C TYR A 139 25.24 7.22 -15.80
N HIS A 140 26.11 8.12 -16.23
CA HIS A 140 26.87 8.02 -17.49
C HIS A 140 26.02 7.89 -18.78
N GLY A 141 24.79 8.45 -18.76
CA GLY A 141 23.87 8.39 -19.90
C GLY A 141 23.13 7.06 -20.03
N PHE A 142 23.13 6.22 -18.97
CA PHE A 142 22.41 4.95 -18.97
C PHE A 142 20.89 5.18 -19.04
N VAL A 143 20.21 4.36 -19.84
CA VAL A 143 18.74 4.32 -19.94
C VAL A 143 18.25 3.11 -19.15
N TYR A 144 17.55 3.34 -18.04
CA TYR A 144 17.20 2.26 -17.12
C TYR A 144 16.25 1.23 -17.73
N THR A 145 15.39 1.65 -18.67
CA THR A 145 14.48 0.74 -19.37
C THR A 145 15.21 -0.29 -20.24
N ASP A 146 16.47 -0.06 -20.61
CA ASP A 146 17.29 -1.04 -21.33
C ASP A 146 17.66 -2.25 -20.44
N ALA A 147 17.53 -2.12 -19.12
CA ALA A 147 17.68 -3.23 -18.18
C ALA A 147 16.43 -4.12 -18.09
N GLY A 148 15.37 -3.81 -18.86
CA GLY A 148 14.14 -4.58 -18.91
C GLY A 148 13.29 -4.46 -17.61
N PRO A 149 12.65 -5.55 -17.15
CA PRO A 149 11.70 -5.51 -16.04
C PRO A 149 12.22 -4.95 -14.71
N GLY A 150 13.55 -4.92 -14.54
CA GLY A 150 14.19 -4.41 -13.32
C GLY A 150 14.49 -2.89 -13.33
N ALA A 151 14.06 -2.15 -14.33
CA ALA A 151 14.41 -0.74 -14.55
C ALA A 151 14.19 0.14 -13.31
N LEU A 152 13.02 0.10 -12.70
CA LEU A 152 12.69 0.91 -11.53
C LEU A 152 13.54 0.50 -10.32
N ILE A 153 13.68 -0.79 -10.05
CA ILE A 153 14.45 -1.28 -8.90
C ILE A 153 15.94 -0.96 -9.08
N LEU A 154 16.46 -1.08 -10.30
CA LEU A 154 17.84 -0.69 -10.60
C LEU A 154 18.04 0.80 -10.27
N LYS A 155 17.18 1.68 -10.80
CA LYS A 155 17.26 3.12 -10.51
C LYS A 155 17.12 3.42 -9.02
N ALA A 156 16.16 2.82 -8.35
CA ALA A 156 15.97 2.99 -6.91
C ALA A 156 17.24 2.64 -6.11
N ARG A 157 17.96 1.60 -6.50
CA ARG A 157 19.20 1.17 -5.83
C ARG A 157 20.39 2.06 -6.15
N VAL A 158 20.64 2.36 -7.45
CA VAL A 158 21.88 3.04 -7.89
C VAL A 158 21.79 4.57 -7.80
N SER A 159 20.59 5.13 -7.65
CA SER A 159 20.38 6.56 -7.41
C SER A 159 19.86 6.79 -6.00
N PHE A 160 18.58 6.58 -5.77
CA PHE A 160 17.92 7.01 -4.54
C PHE A 160 18.53 6.37 -3.28
N MET A 161 18.63 5.04 -3.23
CA MET A 161 19.16 4.34 -2.06
C MET A 161 20.64 4.68 -1.81
N ARG A 162 21.44 4.74 -2.90
CA ARG A 162 22.86 5.13 -2.81
C ARG A 162 23.02 6.54 -2.23
N ASP A 163 22.24 7.50 -2.73
CA ASP A 163 22.43 8.92 -2.42
C ASP A 163 21.82 9.31 -1.07
N THR A 164 20.76 8.62 -0.63
CA THR A 164 20.09 8.87 0.66
C THR A 164 20.59 7.97 1.80
N GLY A 165 21.34 6.91 1.50
CA GLY A 165 21.80 5.95 2.49
C GLY A 165 20.70 5.07 3.11
N SER A 166 19.54 4.94 2.47
CA SER A 166 18.35 4.24 2.99
C SER A 166 18.43 2.70 2.88
N GLY A 167 19.64 2.12 2.87
CA GLY A 167 19.84 0.68 2.87
C GLY A 167 19.51 0.04 4.22
N ILE A 168 18.88 -1.14 4.19
CA ILE A 168 18.62 -1.92 5.41
C ILE A 168 19.93 -2.44 6.02
N SER A 169 20.04 -2.40 7.35
CA SER A 169 21.18 -3.04 8.03
C SER A 169 21.11 -4.56 7.94
N PRO A 170 22.25 -5.28 7.90
CA PRO A 170 22.26 -6.74 7.91
C PRO A 170 21.50 -7.36 9.08
N PHE A 171 21.59 -6.77 10.26
CA PHE A 171 20.84 -7.23 11.44
C PHE A 171 19.33 -7.12 11.24
N ASN A 172 18.84 -5.97 10.75
CA ASN A 172 17.41 -5.78 10.50
C ASN A 172 16.91 -6.71 9.39
N ALA A 173 17.73 -6.95 8.35
CA ALA A 173 17.39 -7.89 7.30
C ALA A 173 17.24 -9.32 7.83
N TRP A 174 18.21 -9.77 8.64
CA TRP A 174 18.18 -11.09 9.29
C TRP A 174 16.96 -11.24 10.21
N ALA A 175 16.70 -10.27 11.09
CA ALA A 175 15.56 -10.35 12.00
C ALA A 175 14.21 -10.31 11.25
N THR A 176 14.12 -9.56 10.15
CA THR A 176 12.93 -9.58 9.28
C THR A 176 12.73 -10.96 8.64
N GLN A 177 13.81 -11.62 8.19
CA GLN A 177 13.74 -12.98 7.64
C GLN A 177 13.22 -13.98 8.66
N LEU A 178 13.70 -13.91 9.92
CA LEU A 178 13.16 -14.75 11.01
C LEU A 178 11.66 -14.54 11.23
N GLY A 179 11.21 -13.28 11.16
CA GLY A 179 9.77 -12.96 11.24
C GLY A 179 8.97 -13.58 10.11
N LEU A 180 9.51 -13.59 8.89
CA LEU A 180 8.84 -14.15 7.71
C LEU A 180 8.60 -15.67 7.82
N GLU A 181 9.47 -16.41 8.50
CA GLU A 181 9.32 -17.87 8.68
C GLU A 181 8.00 -18.25 9.36
N THR A 182 7.48 -17.39 10.25
CA THR A 182 6.23 -17.63 10.97
C THR A 182 5.08 -16.73 10.51
N LEU A 183 5.25 -15.94 9.46
CA LEU A 183 4.26 -14.96 9.03
C LEU A 183 2.89 -15.58 8.78
N SER A 184 2.83 -16.69 8.05
CA SER A 184 1.56 -17.35 7.71
C SER A 184 0.81 -17.82 8.96
N LEU A 185 1.51 -18.45 9.90
CA LEU A 185 0.94 -18.93 11.15
C LEU A 185 0.41 -17.78 12.02
N ARG A 186 1.18 -16.70 12.09
CA ARG A 186 0.78 -15.50 12.86
C ARG A 186 -0.42 -14.80 12.22
N MET A 187 -0.41 -14.61 10.90
CA MET A 187 -1.51 -13.94 10.21
C MET A 187 -2.79 -14.75 10.30
N GLU A 188 -2.74 -16.06 10.14
CA GLU A 188 -3.90 -16.94 10.32
C GLU A 188 -4.52 -16.80 11.72
N ARG A 189 -3.66 -16.80 12.76
CA ARG A 189 -4.13 -16.64 14.14
C ARG A 189 -4.67 -15.21 14.39
N HIS A 190 -3.99 -14.19 13.92
CA HIS A 190 -4.43 -12.80 14.06
C HIS A 190 -5.81 -12.58 13.42
N VAL A 191 -5.98 -13.01 12.17
CA VAL A 191 -7.27 -12.89 11.45
C VAL A 191 -8.39 -13.66 12.17
N SER A 192 -8.12 -14.90 12.56
CA SER A 192 -9.10 -15.71 13.30
C SER A 192 -9.53 -15.06 14.62
N ASN A 193 -8.58 -14.44 15.33
CA ASN A 193 -8.89 -13.73 16.57
C ASN A 193 -9.68 -12.44 16.31
N ALA A 194 -9.26 -11.64 15.31
CA ALA A 194 -9.93 -10.40 14.96
C ALA A 194 -11.39 -10.64 14.51
N GLN A 195 -11.62 -11.66 13.71
CA GLN A 195 -12.98 -12.07 13.28
C GLN A 195 -13.88 -12.35 14.49
N LYS A 196 -13.42 -13.16 15.42
CA LYS A 196 -14.19 -13.52 16.63
C LYS A 196 -14.47 -12.32 17.51
N VAL A 197 -13.49 -11.42 17.65
CA VAL A 197 -13.65 -10.19 18.44
C VAL A 197 -14.64 -9.26 17.76
N ALA A 198 -14.56 -9.10 16.44
CA ALA A 198 -15.50 -8.27 15.68
C ALA A 198 -16.93 -8.80 15.79
N GLU A 199 -17.14 -10.10 15.59
CA GLU A 199 -18.44 -10.77 15.74
C GLU A 199 -19.02 -10.64 17.16
N TRP A 200 -18.14 -10.67 18.17
CA TRP A 200 -18.56 -10.48 19.56
C TRP A 200 -18.94 -9.01 19.83
N LEU A 201 -18.15 -8.07 19.32
CA LEU A 201 -18.42 -6.65 19.50
C LEU A 201 -19.75 -6.21 18.86
N GLU A 202 -20.11 -6.72 17.68
CA GLU A 202 -21.41 -6.42 17.05
C GLU A 202 -22.63 -6.81 17.93
N GLN A 203 -22.45 -7.69 18.90
CA GLN A 203 -23.50 -8.17 19.76
C GLN A 203 -23.59 -7.39 21.09
N GLN A 204 -22.72 -6.41 21.32
CA GLN A 204 -22.67 -5.67 22.58
C GLN A 204 -23.55 -4.41 22.51
N GLU A 205 -24.43 -4.25 23.51
CA GLU A 205 -25.37 -3.11 23.58
C GLU A 205 -24.67 -1.74 23.68
N LEU A 206 -23.43 -1.71 24.18
CA LEU A 206 -22.62 -0.48 24.35
C LEU A 206 -21.75 -0.16 23.12
N VAL A 207 -21.80 -0.97 22.07
CA VAL A 207 -21.00 -0.76 20.86
C VAL A 207 -21.91 -0.25 19.75
N ASP A 208 -21.60 0.94 19.26
CA ASP A 208 -22.40 1.59 18.20
C ASP A 208 -22.06 1.04 16.81
N THR A 209 -20.78 0.94 16.53
CA THR A 209 -20.28 0.48 15.21
C THR A 209 -19.06 -0.40 15.36
N VAL A 210 -18.94 -1.40 14.46
CA VAL A 210 -17.73 -2.20 14.29
C VAL A 210 -17.30 -2.13 12.83
N ASN A 211 -16.14 -1.54 12.58
CA ASN A 211 -15.59 -1.50 11.24
C ASN A 211 -14.54 -2.60 11.06
N TYR A 212 -14.96 -3.67 10.41
CA TYR A 212 -14.13 -4.83 10.08
C TYR A 212 -14.66 -5.50 8.81
N ALA A 213 -13.88 -5.51 7.75
CA ALA A 213 -14.33 -5.96 6.44
C ALA A 213 -14.71 -7.47 6.36
N GLY A 214 -14.34 -8.25 7.38
CA GLY A 214 -14.74 -9.67 7.51
C GLY A 214 -16.16 -9.87 8.03
N LEU A 215 -16.88 -8.82 8.44
CA LEU A 215 -18.26 -8.89 8.89
C LEU A 215 -19.22 -8.75 7.70
N PRO A 216 -20.30 -9.54 7.61
CA PRO A 216 -21.30 -9.38 6.56
C PRO A 216 -22.00 -8.01 6.54
N SER A 217 -21.99 -7.29 7.67
CA SER A 217 -22.52 -5.94 7.83
C SER A 217 -21.60 -4.86 7.21
N SER A 218 -20.33 -5.19 6.95
CA SER A 218 -19.37 -4.25 6.41
C SER A 218 -19.68 -3.92 4.93
N PRO A 219 -19.62 -2.62 4.54
CA PRO A 219 -19.76 -2.21 3.14
C PRO A 219 -18.67 -2.82 2.24
N TRP A 220 -17.51 -3.16 2.79
CA TRP A 220 -16.38 -3.76 2.05
C TRP A 220 -16.38 -5.30 2.07
N TYR A 221 -17.41 -5.95 2.61
CA TYR A 221 -17.43 -7.41 2.73
C TYR A 221 -17.23 -8.15 1.39
N GLU A 222 -17.91 -7.72 0.33
CA GLU A 222 -17.78 -8.35 -0.99
C GLU A 222 -16.45 -8.02 -1.67
N VAL A 223 -15.92 -6.80 -1.51
CA VAL A 223 -14.59 -6.42 -2.00
C VAL A 223 -13.52 -7.23 -1.27
N HIS A 224 -13.63 -7.33 0.06
CA HIS A 224 -12.73 -8.12 0.88
C HIS A 224 -12.61 -9.57 0.39
N LYS A 225 -13.72 -10.26 0.11
CA LYS A 225 -13.68 -11.66 -0.36
C LYS A 225 -12.89 -11.84 -1.66
N ARG A 226 -12.87 -10.81 -2.53
CA ARG A 226 -12.11 -10.83 -3.79
C ARG A 226 -10.64 -10.46 -3.59
N VAL A 227 -10.37 -9.45 -2.78
CA VAL A 227 -9.03 -8.85 -2.61
C VAL A 227 -8.22 -9.60 -1.56
N CYS A 228 -8.84 -9.96 -0.44
CA CYS A 228 -8.20 -10.59 0.72
C CYS A 228 -8.86 -11.94 1.07
N PRO A 229 -8.81 -12.95 0.19
CA PRO A 229 -9.61 -14.19 0.37
C PRO A 229 -9.24 -15.03 1.60
N LYS A 230 -8.08 -14.73 2.23
CA LYS A 230 -7.62 -15.44 3.45
C LYS A 230 -7.96 -14.70 4.74
N GLY A 231 -8.66 -13.55 4.67
CA GLY A 231 -9.13 -12.81 5.84
C GLY A 231 -8.92 -11.31 5.74
N ALA A 232 -9.65 -10.56 6.57
CA ALA A 232 -9.85 -9.12 6.45
C ALA A 232 -8.87 -8.27 7.29
N SER A 233 -7.79 -8.79 7.79
CA SER A 233 -6.84 -8.10 8.66
C SER A 233 -6.86 -8.61 10.11
N SER A 234 -5.94 -8.11 10.90
CA SER A 234 -5.85 -8.33 12.35
C SER A 234 -6.29 -7.12 13.17
N CYS A 235 -6.64 -6.01 12.49
CA CYS A 235 -7.12 -4.79 13.11
C CYS A 235 -8.62 -4.64 12.87
N LEU A 236 -9.28 -4.01 13.83
CA LEU A 236 -10.67 -3.57 13.73
C LEU A 236 -10.80 -2.21 14.41
N LEU A 237 -11.78 -1.45 14.01
CA LEU A 237 -12.15 -0.19 14.64
C LEU A 237 -13.59 -0.32 15.17
N TYR A 238 -13.86 0.13 16.38
CA TYR A 238 -15.23 0.22 16.91
C TYR A 238 -15.43 1.52 17.66
N THR A 239 -16.67 1.95 17.78
CA THR A 239 -17.09 3.08 18.58
C THR A 239 -18.08 2.63 19.65
N SER A 240 -18.05 3.29 20.80
CA SER A 240 -18.96 3.05 21.92
C SER A 240 -19.13 4.31 22.77
N ASP A 241 -20.24 4.45 23.45
CA ASP A 241 -20.49 5.57 24.37
C ASP A 241 -19.43 5.66 25.50
N ALA A 242 -18.86 4.53 25.92
CA ALA A 242 -17.83 4.48 26.95
C ALA A 242 -16.47 5.07 26.50
N ALA A 243 -16.23 5.16 25.20
CA ALA A 243 -14.99 5.74 24.65
C ALA A 243 -14.96 7.27 24.72
N ASP A 244 -16.13 7.92 24.71
CA ASP A 244 -16.25 9.39 24.76
C ASP A 244 -15.99 9.96 26.17
N ASP A 245 -16.26 9.21 27.24
CA ASP A 245 -16.08 9.64 28.63
C ASP A 245 -14.63 9.49 29.14
N SER A 246 -13.81 8.63 28.54
CA SER A 246 -12.45 8.34 28.98
C SER A 246 -11.37 9.27 28.41
N LEU A 247 -11.70 10.09 27.41
CA LEU A 247 -10.76 11.03 26.74
C LEU A 247 -10.85 12.47 27.28
N ARG A 248 -11.56 12.70 28.37
CA ARG A 248 -11.59 13.99 29.08
C ARG A 248 -10.67 13.95 30.29
N VAL A 249 -9.39 13.68 30.10
CA VAL A 249 -8.35 13.93 31.11
C VAL A 249 -7.30 14.87 30.54
#